data_cae67cc41c2aa0f7be874d504676d7c2
#
_entry.id   cae67cc41c2aa0f7be874d504676d7c2
#
_cell.length_a   1.000
_cell.length_b   1.000
_cell.length_c   1.000
_cell.angle_alpha   90.00
_cell.angle_beta   90.00
_cell.angle_gamma   90.00
#
_symmetry.space_group_name_H-M   'P 1'
#
loop_
_entity.id
_entity.type
_entity.pdbx_description
1 polymer ?
#
loop_
_entity_poly.entity_id
_entity_poly.type
_entity_poly.pdbx_seq_one_letter_code
_entity_poly.pdbx_strand_id
1 'polypeptide(L)'
;MGYTSYSSFSRSVRAASAGYATKSASDIFTQSKERKIHESMEPSKALLRESRDSDAHPNSIPIIIALDTTGSMLDIPMHLVREGLPKMVGNIIQKGFPDPQILFLGVGDHECDRAPLQVGQFESGDEELDLWLTRTYLERGGGGNGGESYLLAHYFAANHTVMDCLEKRGQKGILVTIGDEAGLHSLPKRSIQEIMGKEVQGSYSDDNL
;
A
#
# COMPACT_ATOMS: atom_id res chain seq x y z
N MET A 1 1.03 -5.79 -15.88
CA MET A 1 1.28 -4.34 -15.81
C MET A 1 0.20 -3.64 -16.63
N GLY A 2 -0.57 -2.76 -15.99
CA GLY A 2 -1.61 -1.99 -16.65
C GLY A 2 -1.00 -0.95 -17.59
N TYR A 3 -1.46 -0.92 -18.83
CA TYR A 3 -1.08 0.09 -19.82
C TYR A 3 -1.98 1.33 -19.77
N THR A 4 -2.79 1.46 -18.71
CA THR A 4 -3.77 2.53 -18.57
C THR A 4 -3.18 3.70 -17.79
N SER A 5 -3.31 4.91 -18.35
CA SER A 5 -3.01 6.14 -17.63
C SER A 5 -4.14 6.48 -16.66
N TYR A 6 -3.83 7.11 -15.54
CA TYR A 6 -4.82 7.54 -14.57
C TYR A 6 -5.81 8.55 -15.15
N SER A 7 -7.10 8.27 -15.01
CA SER A 7 -8.18 9.17 -15.39
C SER A 7 -9.05 9.54 -14.19
N SER A 8 -8.92 10.77 -13.69
CA SER A 8 -9.75 11.29 -12.60
C SER A 8 -11.24 11.26 -12.94
N PHE A 9 -11.59 11.48 -14.22
CA PHE A 9 -12.97 11.42 -14.68
C PHE A 9 -13.53 9.99 -14.61
N SER A 10 -12.84 9.03 -15.24
CA SER A 10 -13.25 7.61 -15.21
C SER A 10 -13.38 7.10 -13.79
N ARG A 11 -12.42 7.44 -12.94
CA ARG A 11 -12.45 7.11 -11.53
C ARG A 11 -13.66 7.70 -10.79
N SER A 12 -14.00 8.96 -11.05
CA SER A 12 -15.17 9.62 -10.43
C SER A 12 -16.47 8.96 -10.86
N VAL A 13 -16.61 8.61 -12.13
CA VAL A 13 -17.78 7.87 -12.64
C VAL A 13 -17.90 6.50 -11.96
N ARG A 14 -16.79 5.77 -11.82
CA ARG A 14 -16.76 4.46 -11.13
C ARG A 14 -17.15 4.60 -9.66
N ALA A 15 -16.60 5.59 -8.94
CA ALA A 15 -16.92 5.83 -7.54
C ALA A 15 -18.40 6.15 -7.32
N ALA A 16 -18.99 6.94 -8.22
CA ALA A 16 -20.42 7.25 -8.18
C ALA A 16 -21.27 5.99 -8.44
N SER A 17 -20.93 5.21 -9.48
CA SER A 17 -21.63 3.94 -9.80
C SER A 17 -21.49 2.91 -8.69
N ALA A 18 -20.34 2.82 -8.05
CA ALA A 18 -20.07 1.95 -6.91
C ALA A 18 -20.77 2.43 -5.61
N GLY A 19 -21.24 3.66 -5.57
CA GLY A 19 -21.93 4.23 -4.42
C GLY A 19 -21.01 4.54 -3.23
N TYR A 20 -19.74 4.85 -3.46
CA TYR A 20 -18.75 5.05 -2.39
C TYR A 20 -19.10 6.20 -1.45
N ALA A 21 -19.83 7.21 -1.93
CA ALA A 21 -20.23 8.35 -1.11
C ALA A 21 -21.16 7.97 0.06
N THR A 22 -21.98 6.93 -0.12
CA THR A 22 -23.02 6.53 0.84
C THR A 22 -22.79 5.19 1.52
N LYS A 23 -21.94 4.34 0.95
CA LYS A 23 -21.62 3.03 1.51
C LYS A 23 -20.81 3.13 2.80
N SER A 24 -21.04 2.18 3.69
CA SER A 24 -20.20 2.01 4.89
C SER A 24 -18.78 1.52 4.51
N ALA A 25 -17.82 1.69 5.41
CA ALA A 25 -16.47 1.18 5.22
C ALA A 25 -16.47 -0.33 4.92
N SER A 26 -17.25 -1.13 5.65
CA SER A 26 -17.33 -2.58 5.42
C SER A 26 -18.01 -2.98 4.12
N ASP A 27 -18.78 -2.09 3.49
CA ASP A 27 -19.39 -2.36 2.18
C ASP A 27 -18.45 -2.00 1.04
N ILE A 28 -17.47 -1.14 1.28
CA ILE A 28 -16.40 -0.78 0.35
C ILE A 28 -15.23 -1.76 0.50
N PHE A 29 -14.69 -1.85 1.71
CA PHE A 29 -13.57 -2.73 2.06
C PHE A 29 -14.10 -4.11 2.49
N THR A 30 -14.47 -4.93 1.52
CA THR A 30 -15.19 -6.19 1.78
C THR A 30 -14.39 -7.19 2.60
N GLN A 31 -13.06 -7.14 2.53
CA GLN A 31 -12.16 -7.97 3.35
C GLN A 31 -12.34 -7.71 4.85
N SER A 32 -12.81 -6.52 5.23
CA SER A 32 -13.10 -6.20 6.63
C SER A 32 -14.31 -6.98 7.18
N LYS A 33 -15.23 -7.43 6.33
CA LYS A 33 -16.31 -8.37 6.72
C LYS A 33 -15.78 -9.79 6.89
N GLU A 34 -14.89 -10.20 5.99
CA GLU A 34 -14.28 -11.53 5.99
C GLU A 34 -13.21 -11.70 7.07
N ARG A 35 -12.71 -10.59 7.62
CA ARG A 35 -11.65 -10.53 8.64
C ARG A 35 -10.37 -11.26 8.23
N LYS A 36 -9.99 -11.10 7.00
CA LYS A 36 -8.77 -11.71 6.44
C LYS A 36 -8.18 -10.86 5.32
N ILE A 37 -6.89 -11.01 5.11
CA ILE A 37 -6.20 -10.42 3.97
C ILE A 37 -6.75 -11.00 2.66
N HIS A 38 -6.91 -10.18 1.64
CA HIS A 38 -7.24 -10.66 0.30
C HIS A 38 -6.07 -11.50 -0.23
N GLU A 39 -6.37 -12.64 -0.84
CA GLU A 39 -5.36 -13.62 -1.27
C GLU A 39 -4.25 -13.00 -2.14
N SER A 40 -4.60 -12.04 -3.02
CA SER A 40 -3.62 -11.35 -3.88
C SER A 40 -2.75 -10.32 -3.13
N MET A 41 -3.12 -9.96 -1.89
CA MET A 41 -2.37 -9.03 -1.03
C MET A 41 -1.61 -9.74 0.10
N GLU A 42 -1.65 -11.06 0.13
CA GLU A 42 -0.94 -11.86 1.14
C GLU A 42 0.57 -11.73 0.96
N PRO A 43 1.34 -11.24 1.98
CA PRO A 43 2.76 -10.96 1.84
C PRO A 43 3.58 -12.21 1.45
N SER A 44 3.22 -13.36 1.99
CA SER A 44 3.88 -14.64 1.70
C SER A 44 3.76 -15.08 0.24
N LYS A 45 2.76 -14.56 -0.48
CA LYS A 45 2.55 -14.77 -1.92
C LYS A 45 3.06 -13.61 -2.78
N ALA A 46 3.24 -12.43 -2.18
CA ALA A 46 3.68 -11.22 -2.85
C ALA A 46 5.20 -11.01 -2.69
N LEU A 47 6.00 -12.02 -3.03
CA LEU A 47 7.44 -12.04 -2.75
C LEU A 47 8.26 -10.98 -3.52
N LEU A 48 7.73 -10.45 -4.60
CA LEU A 48 8.36 -9.39 -5.39
C LEU A 48 7.30 -8.51 -6.04
N ARG A 49 7.52 -7.20 -6.02
CA ARG A 49 6.73 -6.22 -6.76
C ARG A 49 7.63 -5.38 -7.64
N GLU A 50 7.20 -5.15 -8.85
CA GLU A 50 8.03 -4.52 -9.86
C GLU A 50 7.37 -3.24 -10.39
N SER A 51 8.16 -2.16 -10.41
CA SER A 51 7.83 -0.93 -11.14
C SER A 51 8.69 -0.87 -12.39
N ARG A 52 8.09 -1.09 -13.55
CA ARG A 52 8.78 -1.21 -14.82
C ARG A 52 8.37 -0.14 -15.81
N ASP A 53 9.34 0.30 -16.59
CA ASP A 53 9.08 1.16 -17.75
C ASP A 53 8.32 0.37 -18.83
N SER A 54 7.52 1.08 -19.59
CA SER A 54 6.82 0.55 -20.76
C SER A 54 6.69 1.64 -21.82
N ASP A 55 6.23 1.28 -23.02
CA ASP A 55 6.00 2.27 -24.08
C ASP A 55 5.02 3.37 -23.67
N ALA A 56 4.03 3.02 -22.83
CA ALA A 56 3.07 3.99 -22.29
C ALA A 56 3.61 4.77 -21.08
N HIS A 57 4.59 4.23 -20.36
CA HIS A 57 5.18 4.79 -19.15
C HIS A 57 6.71 4.65 -19.20
N PRO A 58 7.40 5.44 -20.06
CA PRO A 58 8.82 5.26 -20.35
C PRO A 58 9.74 5.69 -19.18
N ASN A 59 9.22 6.43 -18.24
CA ASN A 59 9.97 6.95 -17.08
C ASN A 59 9.19 6.70 -15.79
N SER A 60 8.86 5.42 -15.54
CA SER A 60 8.10 5.03 -14.36
C SER A 60 8.74 5.52 -13.05
N ILE A 61 7.93 6.04 -12.14
CA ILE A 61 8.34 6.50 -10.82
C ILE A 61 7.52 5.75 -9.78
N PRO A 62 8.13 4.79 -9.05
CA PRO A 62 7.46 4.03 -8.03
C PRO A 62 7.20 4.88 -6.79
N ILE A 63 5.96 4.85 -6.33
CA ILE A 63 5.50 5.50 -5.10
C ILE A 63 4.77 4.46 -4.27
N ILE A 64 5.32 4.11 -3.12
CA ILE A 64 4.69 3.22 -2.16
C ILE A 64 3.95 4.06 -1.13
N ILE A 65 2.67 3.78 -0.93
CA ILE A 65 1.83 4.41 0.08
C ILE A 65 1.45 3.34 1.10
N ALA A 66 2.10 3.37 2.24
CA ALA A 66 1.84 2.50 3.36
C ALA A 66 0.80 3.14 4.27
N LEU A 67 -0.38 2.54 4.33
CA LEU A 67 -1.50 3.00 5.12
C LEU A 67 -1.61 2.13 6.37
N ASP A 68 -1.64 2.77 7.52
CA ASP A 68 -2.09 2.13 8.74
C ASP A 68 -3.56 1.71 8.57
N THR A 69 -3.83 0.45 8.88
CA THR A 69 -5.16 -0.17 8.68
C THR A 69 -5.90 -0.41 9.99
N THR A 70 -5.40 0.11 11.09
CA THR A 70 -6.00 0.01 12.43
C THR A 70 -7.27 0.84 12.60
N GLY A 71 -7.96 0.64 13.71
CA GLY A 71 -9.29 1.22 13.91
C GLY A 71 -9.31 2.75 13.95
N SER A 72 -8.28 3.38 14.51
CA SER A 72 -8.14 4.84 14.62
C SER A 72 -7.99 5.52 13.24
N MET A 73 -7.37 4.83 12.28
CA MET A 73 -7.07 5.35 10.95
C MET A 73 -8.17 5.14 9.90
N LEU A 74 -9.33 4.59 10.28
CA LEU A 74 -10.40 4.21 9.35
C LEU A 74 -10.83 5.34 8.39
N ASP A 75 -10.80 6.59 8.83
CA ASP A 75 -11.22 7.74 8.03
C ASP A 75 -10.28 8.02 6.85
N ILE A 76 -9.00 7.68 6.94
CA ILE A 76 -8.02 7.95 5.89
C ILE A 76 -8.25 7.05 4.65
N PRO A 77 -8.32 5.71 4.75
CA PRO A 77 -8.68 4.87 3.61
C PRO A 77 -10.05 5.23 3.02
N MET A 78 -11.02 5.55 3.87
CA MET A 78 -12.36 5.99 3.42
C MET A 78 -12.30 7.30 2.64
N HIS A 79 -11.53 8.28 3.12
CA HIS A 79 -11.33 9.54 2.39
C HIS A 79 -10.64 9.30 1.03
N LEU A 80 -9.59 8.48 1.01
CA LEU A 80 -8.90 8.12 -0.24
C LEU A 80 -9.85 7.51 -1.26
N VAL A 81 -10.67 6.55 -0.86
CA VAL A 81 -11.64 5.90 -1.75
C VAL A 81 -12.73 6.86 -2.21
N ARG A 82 -13.21 7.75 -1.35
CA ARG A 82 -14.31 8.68 -1.71
C ARG A 82 -13.85 9.80 -2.62
N GLU A 83 -12.77 10.50 -2.29
CA GLU A 83 -12.34 11.71 -2.98
C GLU A 83 -10.82 11.97 -3.01
N GLY A 84 -10.06 11.38 -2.08
CA GLY A 84 -8.64 11.72 -1.90
C GLY A 84 -7.75 11.17 -3.01
N LEU A 85 -8.00 9.95 -3.47
CA LEU A 85 -7.16 9.29 -4.48
C LEU A 85 -7.04 10.11 -5.78
N PRO A 86 -8.11 10.61 -6.40
CA PRO A 86 -7.99 11.45 -7.60
C PRO A 86 -7.20 12.73 -7.37
N LYS A 87 -7.40 13.38 -6.23
CA LYS A 87 -6.67 14.62 -5.86
C LYS A 87 -5.18 14.33 -5.65
N MET A 88 -4.87 13.24 -4.96
CA MET A 88 -3.50 12.83 -4.68
C MET A 88 -2.74 12.51 -5.98
N VAL A 89 -3.27 11.65 -6.83
CA VAL A 89 -2.62 11.28 -8.09
C VAL A 89 -2.50 12.49 -9.02
N GLY A 90 -3.55 13.30 -9.14
CA GLY A 90 -3.51 14.54 -9.91
C GLY A 90 -2.42 15.50 -9.44
N ASN A 91 -2.25 15.67 -8.13
CA ASN A 91 -1.20 16.50 -7.55
C ASN A 91 0.19 15.94 -7.82
N ILE A 92 0.38 14.63 -7.71
CA ILE A 92 1.65 13.96 -8.02
C ILE A 92 2.07 14.27 -9.45
N ILE A 93 1.17 14.08 -10.42
CA ILE A 93 1.43 14.35 -11.84
C ILE A 93 1.75 15.83 -12.07
N GLN A 94 0.97 16.74 -11.50
CA GLN A 94 1.18 18.19 -11.64
C GLN A 94 2.49 18.67 -11.02
N LYS A 95 3.00 17.98 -10.00
CA LYS A 95 4.26 18.32 -9.32
C LYS A 95 5.51 17.79 -10.00
N GLY A 96 5.39 17.20 -11.18
CA GLY A 96 6.52 16.77 -12.00
C GLY A 96 6.84 15.28 -11.95
N PHE A 97 5.91 14.46 -11.50
CA PHE A 97 5.99 13.01 -11.56
C PHE A 97 4.97 12.48 -12.61
N PRO A 98 5.31 12.55 -13.91
CA PRO A 98 4.33 12.32 -14.98
C PRO A 98 3.90 10.86 -15.10
N ASP A 99 4.76 9.91 -14.71
CA ASP A 99 4.52 8.47 -14.85
C ASP A 99 4.53 7.75 -13.48
N PRO A 100 3.66 8.14 -12.51
CA PRO A 100 3.66 7.51 -11.21
C PRO A 100 3.10 6.09 -11.30
N GLN A 101 3.80 5.13 -10.69
CA GLN A 101 3.29 3.80 -10.42
C GLN A 101 3.13 3.66 -8.90
N ILE A 102 1.89 3.57 -8.46
CA ILE A 102 1.56 3.59 -7.03
C ILE A 102 1.27 2.18 -6.55
N LEU A 103 1.88 1.82 -5.42
CA LEU A 103 1.62 0.58 -4.69
C LEU A 103 1.06 0.92 -3.31
N PHE A 104 -0.10 0.36 -2.96
CA PHE A 104 -0.65 0.45 -1.62
C PHE A 104 -0.15 -0.71 -0.76
N LEU A 105 0.35 -0.39 0.43
CA LEU A 105 0.56 -1.34 1.52
C LEU A 105 -0.44 -1.04 2.63
N GLY A 106 -1.03 -2.09 3.21
CA GLY A 106 -1.70 -1.99 4.51
C GLY A 106 -0.68 -2.39 5.59
N VAL A 107 -0.59 -1.59 6.65
CA VAL A 107 0.31 -1.86 7.78
C VAL A 107 -0.50 -1.87 9.07
N GLY A 108 -0.22 -2.81 9.94
CA GLY A 108 -0.70 -2.92 11.30
C GLY A 108 0.45 -3.36 12.21
N ASP A 109 0.13 -3.77 13.43
CA ASP A 109 1.12 -4.24 14.38
C ASP A 109 1.39 -5.75 14.26
N HIS A 110 2.67 -6.11 14.13
CA HIS A 110 3.10 -7.51 14.01
C HIS A 110 2.89 -8.34 15.29
N GLU A 111 2.67 -7.69 16.44
CA GLU A 111 2.43 -8.35 17.72
C GLU A 111 0.95 -8.59 18.01
N CYS A 112 0.08 -7.70 17.53
CA CYS A 112 -1.32 -7.65 17.93
C CYS A 112 -2.30 -7.91 16.79
N ASP A 113 -1.95 -7.55 15.55
CA ASP A 113 -2.88 -7.58 14.43
C ASP A 113 -2.82 -8.87 13.63
N ARG A 114 -3.95 -9.20 12.99
CA ARG A 114 -4.06 -10.36 12.10
C ARG A 114 -3.45 -10.11 10.72
N ALA A 115 -3.37 -8.85 10.34
CA ALA A 115 -2.91 -8.42 9.04
C ALA A 115 -1.80 -7.37 9.16
N PRO A 116 -0.66 -7.71 9.77
CA PRO A 116 0.42 -6.75 10.01
C PRO A 116 1.02 -6.17 8.72
N LEU A 117 0.90 -6.86 7.60
CA LEU A 117 1.28 -6.36 6.29
C LEU A 117 0.33 -6.88 5.22
N GLN A 118 -0.06 -6.01 4.31
CA GLN A 118 -0.84 -6.33 3.12
C GLN A 118 -0.18 -5.66 1.92
N VAL A 119 -0.02 -6.38 0.81
CA VAL A 119 0.82 -5.92 -0.30
C VAL A 119 0.01 -5.83 -1.59
N GLY A 120 -0.24 -4.61 -2.06
CA GLY A 120 -0.82 -4.36 -3.37
C GLY A 120 0.14 -4.63 -4.52
N GLN A 121 -0.08 -3.95 -5.64
CA GLN A 121 0.78 -3.99 -6.83
C GLN A 121 1.08 -2.56 -7.27
N PHE A 122 2.21 -2.34 -7.96
CA PHE A 122 2.47 -1.08 -8.64
C PHE A 122 1.54 -0.94 -9.84
N GLU A 123 0.74 0.10 -9.83
CA GLU A 123 -0.24 0.40 -10.87
C GLU A 123 -0.23 1.88 -11.23
N SER A 124 -0.60 2.19 -12.46
CA SER A 124 -0.77 3.55 -12.95
C SER A 124 -2.22 3.86 -13.39
N GLY A 125 -3.06 2.83 -13.50
CA GLY A 125 -4.47 2.96 -13.89
C GLY A 125 -5.39 3.27 -12.71
N ASP A 126 -6.44 4.03 -12.98
CA ASP A 126 -7.41 4.43 -11.95
C ASP A 126 -8.28 3.25 -11.46
N GLU A 127 -8.51 2.27 -12.32
CA GLU A 127 -9.28 1.07 -11.96
C GLU A 127 -8.48 0.15 -11.04
N GLU A 128 -7.25 -0.11 -11.41
CA GLU A 128 -6.34 -0.98 -10.65
C GLU A 128 -5.98 -0.36 -9.30
N LEU A 129 -5.73 0.94 -9.25
CA LEU A 129 -5.47 1.64 -7.99
C LEU A 129 -6.68 1.60 -7.04
N ASP A 130 -7.89 1.80 -7.58
CA ASP A 130 -9.13 1.70 -6.81
C ASP A 130 -9.35 0.28 -6.29
N LEU A 131 -9.05 -0.72 -7.13
CA LEU A 131 -9.18 -2.14 -6.80
C LEU A 131 -8.24 -2.53 -5.64
N TRP A 132 -6.95 -2.17 -5.72
CA TRP A 132 -6.00 -2.51 -4.65
C TRP A 132 -6.34 -1.79 -3.35
N LEU A 133 -6.75 -0.53 -3.40
CA LEU A 133 -7.16 0.22 -2.21
C LEU A 133 -8.38 -0.41 -1.55
N THR A 134 -9.41 -0.78 -2.31
CA THR A 134 -10.66 -1.35 -1.75
C THR A 134 -10.53 -2.81 -1.32
N ARG A 135 -9.52 -3.54 -1.78
CA ARG A 135 -9.15 -4.88 -1.30
C ARG A 135 -8.44 -4.88 0.05
N THR A 136 -8.01 -3.75 0.53
CA THR A 136 -7.34 -3.66 1.83
C THR A 136 -8.31 -4.11 2.94
N TYR A 137 -7.82 -4.99 3.81
CA TYR A 137 -8.51 -5.35 5.04
C TYR A 137 -8.26 -4.28 6.09
N LEU A 138 -9.29 -3.56 6.49
CA LEU A 138 -9.22 -2.61 7.60
C LEU A 138 -9.51 -3.35 8.90
N GLU A 139 -8.49 -3.49 9.73
CA GLU A 139 -8.58 -4.15 11.02
C GLU A 139 -9.16 -3.19 12.04
N ARG A 140 -10.45 -3.27 12.33
CA ARG A 140 -11.18 -2.35 13.22
C ARG A 140 -10.82 -2.48 14.70
N GLY A 141 -9.91 -3.37 15.04
CA GLY A 141 -9.27 -3.50 16.33
C GLY A 141 -7.87 -2.92 16.22
N GLY A 142 -7.04 -3.20 17.12
CA GLY A 142 -5.65 -2.79 17.20
C GLY A 142 -5.34 -2.21 18.55
N GLY A 143 -4.06 -2.19 18.84
CA GLY A 143 -3.57 -1.63 20.07
C GLY A 143 -3.46 -2.65 21.19
N GLY A 144 -2.39 -2.55 21.89
CA GLY A 144 -2.00 -3.38 23.04
C GLY A 144 -0.66 -2.90 23.55
N ASN A 145 0.21 -2.44 22.65
CA ASN A 145 1.57 -2.00 22.97
C ASN A 145 1.86 -0.53 22.63
N GLY A 146 0.91 0.21 22.02
CA GLY A 146 1.03 1.64 21.72
C GLY A 146 1.98 1.96 20.57
N GLY A 147 2.15 1.05 19.60
CA GLY A 147 2.96 1.30 18.41
C GLY A 147 2.58 0.43 17.24
N GLU A 148 2.94 0.88 16.03
CA GLU A 148 2.65 0.22 14.77
C GLU A 148 3.92 -0.24 14.04
N SER A 149 3.81 -1.31 13.27
CA SER A 149 4.96 -1.93 12.61
C SER A 149 5.27 -1.29 11.26
N TYR A 150 5.41 0.05 11.18
CA TYR A 150 5.71 0.76 9.93
C TYR A 150 7.00 0.30 9.27
N LEU A 151 7.94 -0.23 10.03
CA LEU A 151 9.17 -0.84 9.49
C LEU A 151 8.88 -2.01 8.54
N LEU A 152 7.70 -2.65 8.59
CA LEU A 152 7.32 -3.67 7.60
C LEU A 152 7.22 -3.09 6.19
N ALA A 153 6.73 -1.85 6.06
CA ALA A 153 6.67 -1.17 4.77
C ALA A 153 8.09 -0.86 4.25
N HIS A 154 8.97 -0.38 5.12
CA HIS A 154 10.37 -0.13 4.78
C HIS A 154 11.11 -1.42 4.42
N TYR A 155 10.93 -2.47 5.21
CA TYR A 155 11.48 -3.78 4.93
C TYR A 155 11.02 -4.32 3.56
N PHE A 156 9.72 -4.25 3.28
CA PHE A 156 9.17 -4.69 2.00
C PHE A 156 9.72 -3.87 0.83
N ALA A 157 9.72 -2.55 0.96
CA ALA A 157 10.25 -1.65 -0.07
C ALA A 157 11.72 -1.94 -0.40
N ALA A 158 12.54 -2.17 0.62
CA ALA A 158 13.98 -2.42 0.46
C ALA A 158 14.31 -3.81 -0.10
N ASN A 159 13.55 -4.84 0.28
CA ASN A 159 13.92 -6.24 0.02
C ASN A 159 13.02 -6.97 -0.98
N HIS A 160 11.87 -6.39 -1.33
CA HIS A 160 10.84 -7.04 -2.11
C HIS A 160 10.33 -6.20 -3.29
N THR A 161 11.08 -5.18 -3.69
CA THR A 161 10.75 -4.38 -4.87
C THR A 161 11.91 -4.30 -5.85
N VAL A 162 11.58 -4.23 -7.13
CA VAL A 162 12.51 -3.97 -8.23
C VAL A 162 11.98 -2.80 -9.03
N MET A 163 12.85 -1.83 -9.33
CA MET A 163 12.43 -0.55 -9.88
C MET A 163 13.34 -0.15 -11.05
N ASP A 164 12.77 0.02 -12.24
CA ASP A 164 13.52 0.48 -13.42
C ASP A 164 14.13 1.88 -13.22
N CYS A 165 13.47 2.76 -12.47
CA CYS A 165 14.04 4.06 -12.16
C CYS A 165 15.38 3.95 -11.42
N LEU A 166 15.55 2.98 -10.52
CA LEU A 166 16.80 2.73 -9.82
C LEU A 166 17.81 2.00 -10.73
N GLU A 167 17.38 0.90 -11.36
CA GLU A 167 18.26 0.05 -12.17
C GLU A 167 18.80 0.77 -13.42
N LYS A 168 17.94 1.54 -14.10
CA LYS A 168 18.29 2.19 -15.37
C LYS A 168 18.77 3.64 -15.22
N ARG A 169 18.26 4.35 -14.18
CA ARG A 169 18.46 5.80 -14.04
C ARG A 169 19.15 6.21 -12.73
N GLY A 170 19.44 5.27 -11.82
CA GLY A 170 20.00 5.56 -10.49
C GLY A 170 19.08 6.40 -9.59
N GLN A 171 17.79 6.48 -9.93
CA GLN A 171 16.81 7.29 -9.23
C GLN A 171 16.02 6.42 -8.24
N LYS A 172 15.96 6.85 -6.99
CA LYS A 172 15.20 6.13 -5.95
C LYS A 172 13.69 6.33 -6.11
N GLY A 173 12.91 5.32 -5.71
CA GLY A 173 11.48 5.44 -5.50
C GLY A 173 11.14 6.23 -4.23
N ILE A 174 9.86 6.43 -4.00
CA ILE A 174 9.32 7.17 -2.85
C ILE A 174 8.49 6.22 -1.99
N LEU A 175 8.73 6.24 -0.68
CA LEU A 175 7.89 5.59 0.32
C LEU A 175 7.27 6.65 1.23
N VAL A 176 5.96 6.60 1.39
CA VAL A 176 5.19 7.45 2.31
C VAL A 176 4.43 6.54 3.26
N THR A 177 4.65 6.70 4.55
CA THR A 177 3.89 6.01 5.60
C THR A 177 2.89 6.98 6.21
N ILE A 178 1.64 6.55 6.36
CA ILE A 178 0.54 7.34 6.92
C ILE A 178 -0.05 6.56 8.09
N GLY A 179 0.10 7.08 9.29
CA GLY A 179 -0.37 6.49 10.53
C GLY A 179 -0.47 7.53 11.64
N ASP A 180 -1.10 7.19 12.76
CA ASP A 180 -1.34 8.07 13.92
C ASP A 180 -0.64 7.62 15.21
N GLU A 181 -0.07 6.41 15.21
CA GLU A 181 0.68 5.88 16.34
C GLU A 181 2.20 5.99 16.14
N ALA A 182 2.95 5.77 17.22
CA ALA A 182 4.40 5.70 17.15
C ALA A 182 4.85 4.44 16.38
N GLY A 183 5.92 4.54 15.61
CA GLY A 183 6.51 3.36 14.95
C GLY A 183 7.29 2.49 15.95
N LEU A 184 7.16 1.17 15.86
CA LEU A 184 8.05 0.25 16.54
C LEU A 184 9.45 0.31 15.93
N HIS A 185 10.47 0.35 16.79
CA HIS A 185 11.86 0.57 16.39
C HIS A 185 12.56 -0.67 15.81
N SER A 186 11.96 -1.85 15.95
CA SER A 186 12.55 -3.09 15.45
C SER A 186 11.50 -4.14 15.11
N LEU A 187 11.82 -4.97 14.12
CA LEU A 187 11.05 -6.15 13.74
C LEU A 187 11.89 -7.38 14.02
N PRO A 188 11.45 -8.29 14.92
CA PRO A 188 12.15 -9.54 15.17
C PRO A 188 12.21 -10.41 13.90
N LYS A 189 13.31 -11.11 13.71
CA LYS A 189 13.49 -12.08 12.62
C LYS A 189 12.29 -13.00 12.47
N ARG A 190 11.80 -13.55 13.60
CA ARG A 190 10.68 -14.48 13.62
C ARG A 190 9.40 -13.85 13.03
N SER A 191 9.07 -12.63 13.42
CA SER A 191 7.88 -11.94 12.92
C SER A 191 7.96 -11.71 11.41
N ILE A 192 9.13 -11.29 10.91
CA ILE A 192 9.34 -11.13 9.47
C ILE A 192 9.16 -12.48 8.74
N GLN A 193 9.71 -13.58 9.28
CA GLN A 193 9.58 -14.92 8.69
C GLN A 193 8.12 -15.38 8.65
N GLU A 194 7.37 -15.16 9.73
CA GLU A 194 5.95 -15.53 9.81
C GLU A 194 5.12 -14.74 8.80
N ILE A 195 5.34 -13.43 8.68
CA ILE A 195 4.63 -12.55 7.74
C ILE A 195 4.98 -12.86 6.29
N MET A 196 6.26 -12.98 6.00
CA MET A 196 6.74 -13.18 4.62
C MET A 196 6.70 -14.64 4.15
N GLY A 197 6.47 -15.59 5.05
CA GLY A 197 6.40 -17.02 4.73
C GLY A 197 7.72 -17.61 4.23
N LYS A 198 8.85 -16.97 4.51
CA LYS A 198 10.18 -17.41 4.07
C LYS A 198 11.28 -17.09 5.07
N GLU A 199 12.40 -17.78 4.94
CA GLU A 199 13.60 -17.51 5.71
C GLU A 199 14.16 -16.10 5.44
N VAL A 200 14.54 -15.40 6.51
CA VAL A 200 15.22 -14.08 6.46
C VAL A 200 16.52 -14.13 7.26
N GLN A 201 17.47 -13.25 6.95
CA GLN A 201 18.81 -13.33 7.53
C GLN A 201 18.88 -12.81 8.97
N GLY A 202 18.02 -11.87 9.36
CA GLY A 202 18.06 -11.24 10.68
C GLY A 202 16.81 -10.44 11.03
N SER A 203 16.87 -9.75 12.17
CA SER A 203 15.92 -8.70 12.53
C SER A 203 16.16 -7.46 11.69
N TYR A 204 15.16 -6.57 11.64
CA TYR A 204 15.22 -5.28 10.97
C TYR A 204 14.91 -4.17 11.97
N SER A 205 15.62 -3.06 11.90
CA SER A 205 15.48 -1.94 12.82
C SER A 205 15.62 -0.60 12.12
N ASP A 206 15.39 0.49 12.83
CA ASP A 206 15.59 1.85 12.35
C ASP A 206 17.02 2.08 11.83
N ASP A 207 18.02 1.38 12.36
CA ASP A 207 19.41 1.45 11.89
C ASP A 207 19.62 0.88 10.48
N ASN A 208 18.62 0.19 9.93
CA ASN A 208 18.67 -0.39 8.58
C ASN A 208 18.04 0.50 7.50
N LEU A 209 17.49 1.68 7.86
CA LEU A 209 16.82 2.61 6.95
C LEU A 209 17.76 3.42 6.07
#